data_2b4473d2d45300d843d60616d934fb4e
#
_entry.id   2b4473d2d45300d843d60616d934fb4e
#
_cell.length_a   1.000
_cell.length_b   1.000
_cell.length_c   1.000
_cell.angle_alpha   90.00
_cell.angle_beta   90.00
_cell.angle_gamma   90.00
#
_symmetry.space_group_name_H-M   'P 1'
#
loop_
_entity.id
_entity.type
_entity.pdbx_description
1 polymer ?
#
loop_
_entity_poly.entity_id
_entity_poly.type
_entity_poly.pdbx_seq_one_letter_code
_entity_poly.pdbx_strand_id
1 'polypeptide(L)'
;MKRYITLLFFGVMNVLVAAGCSSDDKGADQPTEPETIQPVAIEKTNSSKIYVHYMPWFETNESSADKKWGYHWTMANKNPNTIGANNRREIASYYYPLIGPYHSGDKNVIENHLLLMKYSGIDGVLIDWYGTYDVNDYRMVKENTEQLIAMLDKVGLDYAIVYEDRVTTNVVNAGKAISVTSAAKTDLAYMEKNYFDDANYIKINGKPLLLNFGPIVLQTPAEWANVFGTLRAKPTFLTLWDQSVEAGANASGEYAWVYKNSTYLTNFYTNTKPKLSVAMGSAYPGFKDFYAEGGGGSAIGWTIEHNNGVTLDETLALAKNANLSYLQLITWNDFGEGTMFEPTVEFGYTYIEKVKAFAGVKNTEPVFPEISKMYNLRVEKKGNTDAQKKLDKAFNYFVSMQPAKAKQVISEIK
;
A
#
# COMPACT_ATOMS: atom_id res chain seq x y z
N MET A 1 15.70 4.39 -62.82
CA MET A 1 16.67 3.39 -63.26
C MET A 1 16.59 2.19 -62.33
N LYS A 2 16.19 1.05 -62.86
CA LYS A 2 16.07 -0.24 -62.17
C LYS A 2 17.46 -0.83 -61.97
N ARG A 3 17.74 -1.48 -60.84
CA ARG A 3 18.68 -2.62 -60.82
C ARG A 3 18.23 -3.62 -59.75
N TYR A 4 17.87 -4.79 -60.21
CA TYR A 4 17.70 -6.07 -59.49
C TYR A 4 19.07 -6.70 -59.28
N ILE A 5 19.31 -7.41 -58.15
CA ILE A 5 20.29 -8.48 -58.01
C ILE A 5 19.75 -9.54 -57.04
N THR A 6 19.73 -10.67 -57.50
CA THR A 6 19.40 -12.06 -57.52
C THR A 6 19.88 -12.83 -56.28
N LEU A 7 19.02 -13.76 -55.83
CA LEU A 7 19.29 -14.85 -54.88
C LEU A 7 20.39 -15.79 -55.36
N LEU A 8 21.09 -16.39 -54.40
CA LEU A 8 21.78 -17.67 -54.58
C LEU A 8 21.53 -18.56 -53.37
N PHE A 9 20.84 -19.68 -53.63
CA PHE A 9 20.71 -20.85 -52.76
C PHE A 9 21.98 -21.69 -52.85
N PHE A 10 22.55 -22.15 -51.73
CA PHE A 10 23.42 -23.32 -51.65
C PHE A 10 22.87 -24.29 -50.63
N GLY A 11 22.38 -25.42 -51.13
CA GLY A 11 22.07 -26.59 -50.33
C GLY A 11 23.33 -27.43 -50.14
N VAL A 12 23.55 -27.92 -48.95
CA VAL A 12 24.49 -29.01 -48.68
C VAL A 12 23.78 -30.08 -47.87
N MET A 13 23.67 -31.22 -48.52
CA MET A 13 23.21 -32.50 -48.05
C MET A 13 24.34 -33.13 -47.22
N ASN A 14 24.08 -33.57 -45.99
CA ASN A 14 25.03 -34.41 -45.25
C ASN A 14 24.42 -35.69 -44.74
N VAL A 15 25.22 -36.70 -44.91
CA VAL A 15 25.02 -38.12 -44.76
C VAL A 15 24.97 -38.51 -43.26
N LEU A 16 24.05 -39.42 -42.91
CA LEU A 16 24.04 -40.15 -41.64
C LEU A 16 25.24 -41.13 -41.58
N VAL A 17 25.92 -41.08 -40.43
CA VAL A 17 26.68 -42.23 -39.93
C VAL A 17 26.23 -42.48 -38.49
N ALA A 18 25.62 -43.64 -38.26
CA ALA A 18 25.34 -44.17 -36.96
C ALA A 18 26.55 -44.90 -36.40
N ALA A 19 27.00 -44.54 -35.22
CA ALA A 19 27.85 -45.41 -34.40
C ALA A 19 27.45 -45.21 -32.95
N GLY A 20 26.85 -46.23 -32.35
CA GLY A 20 26.55 -46.25 -30.93
C GLY A 20 27.79 -46.48 -30.09
N CYS A 21 27.80 -45.83 -28.92
CA CYS A 21 28.46 -46.36 -27.72
C CYS A 21 27.79 -45.72 -26.50
N SER A 22 27.33 -46.59 -25.62
CA SER A 22 26.83 -46.28 -24.30
C SER A 22 27.92 -45.73 -23.39
N SER A 23 27.67 -44.63 -22.70
CA SER A 23 28.31 -44.31 -21.43
C SER A 23 27.32 -43.49 -20.56
N ASP A 24 27.07 -44.04 -19.40
CA ASP A 24 26.33 -43.36 -18.31
C ASP A 24 27.01 -42.04 -17.98
N ASP A 25 26.43 -40.93 -18.42
CA ASP A 25 26.82 -39.60 -17.97
C ASP A 25 25.69 -39.09 -17.09
N LYS A 26 25.96 -39.07 -15.78
CA LYS A 26 25.13 -38.38 -14.83
C LYS A 26 25.11 -36.92 -15.24
N GLY A 27 24.00 -36.50 -15.83
CA GLY A 27 23.76 -35.12 -16.17
C GLY A 27 23.94 -34.24 -14.90
N ALA A 28 25.01 -33.45 -14.93
CA ALA A 28 25.13 -32.33 -14.00
C ALA A 28 23.93 -31.42 -14.24
N ASP A 29 23.11 -31.22 -13.22
CA ASP A 29 22.07 -30.21 -13.23
C ASP A 29 22.71 -28.87 -13.62
N GLN A 30 22.46 -28.42 -14.83
CA GLN A 30 22.73 -27.05 -15.22
C GLN A 30 21.90 -26.17 -14.28
N PRO A 31 22.50 -25.15 -13.68
CA PRO A 31 21.70 -24.19 -12.92
C PRO A 31 20.72 -23.56 -13.90
N THR A 32 19.45 -23.94 -13.80
CA THR A 32 18.36 -23.24 -14.49
C THR A 32 18.41 -21.80 -14.04
N GLU A 33 18.63 -20.87 -14.98
CA GLU A 33 18.47 -19.44 -14.70
C GLU A 33 17.14 -19.24 -13.94
N PRO A 34 17.10 -18.38 -12.92
CA PRO A 34 15.87 -18.15 -12.19
C PRO A 34 14.82 -17.66 -13.19
N GLU A 35 13.77 -18.45 -13.36
CA GLU A 35 12.63 -18.12 -14.20
C GLU A 35 12.14 -16.75 -13.74
N THR A 36 12.20 -15.72 -14.62
CA THR A 36 11.77 -14.36 -14.29
C THR A 36 10.26 -14.41 -14.13
N ILE A 37 9.81 -14.63 -12.91
CA ILE A 37 8.40 -14.77 -12.58
C ILE A 37 7.78 -13.37 -12.59
N GLN A 38 6.88 -13.13 -13.53
CA GLN A 38 6.11 -11.91 -13.62
C GLN A 38 4.90 -11.96 -12.66
N PRO A 39 4.53 -10.82 -12.03
CA PRO A 39 3.33 -10.77 -11.22
C PRO A 39 2.09 -11.00 -12.08
N VAL A 40 1.21 -11.89 -11.60
CA VAL A 40 -0.08 -12.17 -12.23
C VAL A 40 -1.16 -11.41 -11.47
N ALA A 41 -2.01 -10.67 -12.19
CA ALA A 41 -3.13 -9.96 -11.59
C ALA A 41 -4.14 -10.94 -10.97
N ILE A 42 -4.75 -10.54 -9.84
CA ILE A 42 -5.81 -11.34 -9.24
C ILE A 42 -7.09 -11.22 -10.07
N GLU A 43 -7.76 -12.35 -10.31
CA GLU A 43 -9.06 -12.36 -10.96
C GLU A 43 -10.17 -12.05 -9.94
N LYS A 44 -10.98 -11.04 -10.23
CA LYS A 44 -12.11 -10.61 -9.40
C LYS A 44 -13.31 -10.21 -10.25
N THR A 45 -14.50 -10.27 -9.67
CA THR A 45 -15.76 -9.96 -10.37
C THR A 45 -16.22 -8.52 -10.14
N ASN A 46 -15.81 -7.87 -9.05
CA ASN A 46 -16.10 -6.48 -8.82
C ASN A 46 -15.23 -5.59 -9.73
N SER A 47 -15.87 -4.75 -10.54
CA SER A 47 -15.19 -3.85 -11.50
C SER A 47 -14.62 -2.60 -10.86
N SER A 48 -15.04 -2.26 -9.64
CA SER A 48 -14.47 -1.12 -8.92
C SER A 48 -12.99 -1.31 -8.67
N LYS A 49 -12.20 -0.26 -8.84
CA LYS A 49 -10.83 -0.23 -8.34
C LYS A 49 -10.87 -0.05 -6.82
N ILE A 50 -10.26 -0.96 -6.11
CA ILE A 50 -10.20 -1.00 -4.65
C ILE A 50 -8.78 -0.66 -4.22
N TYR A 51 -8.62 0.45 -3.53
CA TYR A 51 -7.34 0.91 -2.99
C TYR A 51 -7.38 0.88 -1.47
N VAL A 52 -6.23 0.79 -0.81
CA VAL A 52 -6.15 0.90 0.64
C VAL A 52 -5.23 2.04 1.04
N HIS A 53 -5.67 2.86 1.99
CA HIS A 53 -4.85 3.93 2.56
C HIS A 53 -3.81 3.33 3.50
N TYR A 54 -2.53 3.68 3.30
CA TYR A 54 -1.39 3.05 3.99
C TYR A 54 -0.54 4.09 4.72
N MET A 55 -0.24 3.81 5.99
CA MET A 55 0.57 4.65 6.86
C MET A 55 2.00 4.10 6.95
N PRO A 56 3.01 4.70 6.29
CA PRO A 56 4.40 4.22 6.30
C PRO A 56 5.23 4.80 7.46
N TRP A 57 4.64 5.08 8.61
CA TRP A 57 5.21 5.89 9.70
C TRP A 57 5.69 5.11 10.93
N PHE A 58 5.63 3.78 10.90
CA PHE A 58 6.05 2.97 12.04
C PHE A 58 7.56 2.73 12.07
N GLU A 59 8.15 2.88 13.27
CA GLU A 59 9.58 2.68 13.50
C GLU A 59 9.80 1.91 14.80
N THR A 60 10.75 0.96 14.79
CA THR A 60 11.18 0.22 15.97
C THR A 60 12.48 0.78 16.51
N ASN A 61 12.81 0.47 17.77
CA ASN A 61 14.10 0.82 18.35
C ASN A 61 15.30 0.16 17.65
N GLU A 62 15.08 -0.90 16.90
CA GLU A 62 16.14 -1.55 16.10
C GLU A 62 16.42 -0.80 14.81
N SER A 63 15.37 -0.25 14.18
CA SER A 63 15.45 0.48 12.91
C SER A 63 15.84 1.95 13.08
N SER A 64 15.49 2.58 14.19
CA SER A 64 15.79 3.98 14.44
C SER A 64 17.27 4.25 14.72
N ALA A 65 17.74 5.41 14.29
CA ALA A 65 19.13 5.83 14.52
C ALA A 65 19.44 6.09 15.99
N ASP A 66 18.48 6.59 16.76
CA ASP A 66 18.60 6.91 18.19
C ASP A 66 18.19 5.78 19.13
N LYS A 67 17.87 4.61 18.55
CA LYS A 67 17.44 3.39 19.27
C LYS A 67 16.17 3.56 20.08
N LYS A 68 15.25 4.42 19.63
CA LYS A 68 13.94 4.62 20.22
C LYS A 68 12.84 4.08 19.32
N TRP A 69 11.72 3.75 19.93
CA TRP A 69 10.49 3.46 19.20
C TRP A 69 9.89 4.72 18.63
N GLY A 70 9.37 4.66 17.41
CA GLY A 70 8.70 5.78 16.76
C GLY A 70 7.41 6.19 17.44
N TYR A 71 7.01 7.45 17.21
CA TYR A 71 5.83 8.06 17.84
C TYR A 71 4.55 7.25 17.65
N HIS A 72 4.32 6.69 16.49
CA HIS A 72 3.09 5.98 16.18
C HIS A 72 2.92 4.64 16.92
N TRP A 73 4.00 4.09 17.51
CA TRP A 73 3.91 2.97 18.47
C TRP A 73 3.86 3.43 19.92
N THR A 74 4.33 4.63 20.24
CA THR A 74 4.50 5.06 21.63
C THR A 74 3.55 6.17 22.05
N MET A 75 3.16 7.03 21.10
CA MET A 75 2.66 8.37 21.43
C MET A 75 3.50 8.99 22.56
N ALA A 76 2.91 9.55 23.64
CA ALA A 76 3.66 10.18 24.72
C ALA A 76 3.88 9.26 25.93
N ASN A 77 3.14 8.16 26.10
CA ASN A 77 3.13 7.41 27.37
C ASN A 77 3.19 5.89 27.22
N LYS A 78 3.36 5.33 26.02
CA LYS A 78 3.51 3.90 25.80
C LYS A 78 4.99 3.53 25.57
N ASN A 79 5.37 2.35 26.06
CA ASN A 79 6.75 1.86 25.95
C ASN A 79 6.78 0.43 25.43
N PRO A 80 7.02 0.22 24.12
CA PRO A 80 7.05 -1.12 23.56
C PRO A 80 8.23 -2.01 24.05
N ASN A 81 9.15 -1.48 24.85
CA ASN A 81 10.12 -2.32 25.56
C ASN A 81 9.50 -3.05 26.76
N THR A 82 8.36 -2.56 27.26
CA THR A 82 7.57 -3.25 28.28
C THR A 82 6.80 -4.40 27.63
N ILE A 83 7.01 -5.61 28.17
CA ILE A 83 6.28 -6.81 27.76
C ILE A 83 5.17 -7.05 28.78
N GLY A 84 3.94 -6.94 28.34
CA GLY A 84 2.75 -7.17 29.16
C GLY A 84 2.27 -8.63 29.16
N ALA A 85 1.02 -8.83 29.55
CA ALA A 85 0.37 -10.12 29.48
C ALA A 85 0.36 -10.68 28.05
N ASN A 86 0.36 -12.01 27.92
CA ASN A 86 0.37 -12.71 26.63
C ASN A 86 1.62 -12.44 25.76
N ASN A 87 2.73 -12.04 26.38
CA ASN A 87 3.98 -11.73 25.69
C ASN A 87 3.85 -10.63 24.62
N ARG A 88 2.96 -9.64 24.84
CA ARG A 88 2.76 -8.51 23.94
C ARG A 88 3.48 -7.26 24.43
N ARG A 89 4.05 -6.52 23.50
CA ARG A 89 4.64 -5.20 23.75
C ARG A 89 3.54 -4.17 24.05
N GLU A 90 3.81 -3.23 24.94
CA GLU A 90 2.91 -2.11 25.18
C GLU A 90 2.99 -1.13 24.01
N ILE A 91 1.89 -0.90 23.29
CA ILE A 91 1.81 0.00 22.14
C ILE A 91 0.66 1.00 22.29
N ALA A 92 0.74 2.11 21.55
CA ALA A 92 -0.29 3.14 21.52
C ALA A 92 -1.46 2.75 20.59
N SER A 93 -2.15 1.68 20.93
CA SER A 93 -3.32 1.17 20.20
C SER A 93 -4.19 0.28 21.09
N TYR A 94 -5.47 0.22 20.79
CA TYR A 94 -6.40 -0.79 21.34
C TYR A 94 -6.25 -2.16 20.68
N TYR A 95 -5.68 -2.22 19.48
CA TYR A 95 -5.58 -3.42 18.65
C TYR A 95 -4.12 -3.77 18.42
N TYR A 96 -3.83 -5.06 18.36
CA TYR A 96 -2.45 -5.53 18.27
C TYR A 96 -2.17 -6.20 16.92
N PRO A 97 -1.19 -5.73 16.13
CA PRO A 97 -0.85 -6.37 14.86
C PRO A 97 -0.58 -7.86 15.03
N LEU A 98 -1.11 -8.70 14.14
CA LEU A 98 -0.90 -10.14 14.21
C LEU A 98 0.59 -10.50 14.12
N ILE A 99 1.37 -9.70 13.41
CA ILE A 99 2.83 -9.84 13.25
C ILE A 99 3.64 -9.13 14.34
N GLY A 100 2.96 -8.50 15.33
CA GLY A 100 3.59 -7.62 16.31
C GLY A 100 3.94 -6.23 15.77
N PRO A 101 4.38 -5.30 16.63
CA PRO A 101 4.81 -3.97 16.17
C PRO A 101 6.10 -4.07 15.35
N TYR A 102 6.16 -3.30 14.26
CA TYR A 102 7.14 -3.40 13.20
C TYR A 102 7.69 -2.05 12.76
N HIS A 103 8.70 -2.09 11.90
CA HIS A 103 9.19 -0.97 11.10
C HIS A 103 8.58 -1.02 9.70
N SER A 104 7.94 0.09 9.26
CA SER A 104 7.25 0.16 7.96
C SER A 104 8.17 -0.05 6.76
N GLY A 105 9.46 0.21 6.88
CA GLY A 105 10.46 -0.04 5.84
C GLY A 105 11.05 -1.46 5.84
N ASP A 106 10.64 -2.36 6.75
CA ASP A 106 11.11 -3.74 6.74
C ASP A 106 10.57 -4.50 5.53
N LYS A 107 11.48 -5.03 4.72
CA LYS A 107 11.14 -5.77 3.50
C LYS A 107 10.18 -6.94 3.74
N ASN A 108 10.35 -7.66 4.86
CA ASN A 108 9.51 -8.84 5.15
C ASN A 108 8.10 -8.41 5.58
N VAL A 109 7.97 -7.28 6.28
CA VAL A 109 6.69 -6.66 6.63
C VAL A 109 5.98 -6.21 5.36
N ILE A 110 6.67 -5.48 4.48
CA ILE A 110 6.12 -5.02 3.20
C ILE A 110 5.67 -6.21 2.34
N GLU A 111 6.50 -7.25 2.24
CA GLU A 111 6.17 -8.50 1.50
C GLU A 111 4.88 -9.13 2.03
N ASN A 112 4.75 -9.26 3.37
CA ASN A 112 3.55 -9.79 4.01
C ASN A 112 2.32 -8.92 3.71
N HIS A 113 2.42 -7.61 3.90
CA HIS A 113 1.31 -6.66 3.67
C HIS A 113 0.82 -6.71 2.22
N LEU A 114 1.73 -6.60 1.26
CA LEU A 114 1.38 -6.54 -0.15
C LEU A 114 0.77 -7.86 -0.67
N LEU A 115 1.25 -9.01 -0.19
CA LEU A 115 0.64 -10.30 -0.53
C LEU A 115 -0.76 -10.42 0.09
N LEU A 116 -0.97 -10.03 1.34
CA LEU A 116 -2.29 -10.01 1.96
C LEU A 116 -3.25 -9.10 1.19
N MET A 117 -2.83 -7.90 0.81
CA MET A 117 -3.60 -6.96 -0.02
C MET A 117 -3.96 -7.57 -1.37
N LYS A 118 -2.98 -8.13 -2.08
CA LYS A 118 -3.18 -8.76 -3.39
C LYS A 118 -4.25 -9.84 -3.32
N TYR A 119 -4.11 -10.79 -2.39
CA TYR A 119 -5.05 -11.90 -2.25
C TYR A 119 -6.42 -11.49 -1.70
N SER A 120 -6.55 -10.28 -1.15
CA SER A 120 -7.82 -9.66 -0.78
C SER A 120 -8.54 -9.00 -1.97
N GLY A 121 -7.90 -8.90 -3.14
CA GLY A 121 -8.46 -8.23 -4.32
C GLY A 121 -8.31 -6.71 -4.28
N ILE A 122 -7.39 -6.19 -3.48
CA ILE A 122 -6.96 -4.78 -3.48
C ILE A 122 -6.11 -4.54 -4.73
N ASP A 123 -6.37 -3.46 -5.46
CA ASP A 123 -5.67 -3.11 -6.70
C ASP A 123 -4.42 -2.28 -6.45
N GLY A 124 -4.35 -1.56 -5.34
CA GLY A 124 -3.22 -0.68 -5.05
C GLY A 124 -3.30 0.03 -3.71
N VAL A 125 -2.31 0.86 -3.46
CA VAL A 125 -2.05 1.51 -2.18
C VAL A 125 -2.09 3.04 -2.34
N LEU A 126 -2.81 3.71 -1.47
CA LEU A 126 -2.81 5.17 -1.32
C LEU A 126 -1.89 5.51 -0.14
N ILE A 127 -0.69 6.00 -0.43
CA ILE A 127 0.39 6.13 0.55
C ILE A 127 0.34 7.51 1.20
N ASP A 128 0.09 7.57 2.49
CA ASP A 128 0.20 8.79 3.27
C ASP A 128 1.64 9.31 3.29
N TRP A 129 1.86 10.60 2.96
CA TRP A 129 3.19 11.10 2.67
C TRP A 129 3.43 12.53 3.14
N TYR A 130 4.52 12.75 3.86
CA TYR A 130 4.84 13.96 4.58
C TYR A 130 5.85 14.88 3.89
N GLY A 131 6.18 14.61 2.63
CA GLY A 131 7.09 15.46 1.87
C GLY A 131 8.55 15.00 1.92
N THR A 132 9.43 15.89 1.46
CA THR A 132 10.84 15.60 1.22
C THR A 132 11.78 16.11 2.30
N TYR A 133 11.27 16.93 3.20
CA TYR A 133 12.10 17.64 4.16
C TYR A 133 12.45 16.78 5.38
N ASP A 134 13.65 16.96 5.89
CA ASP A 134 14.12 16.34 7.12
C ASP A 134 13.66 17.17 8.33
N VAL A 135 12.38 16.97 8.68
CA VAL A 135 11.67 17.60 9.82
C VAL A 135 10.85 16.51 10.49
N ASN A 136 10.85 16.42 11.81
CA ASN A 136 10.19 15.35 12.56
C ASN A 136 10.58 13.95 12.01
N ASP A 137 9.59 13.13 11.69
CA ASP A 137 9.74 11.79 11.12
C ASP A 137 9.56 11.75 9.59
N TYR A 138 9.42 12.90 8.91
CA TYR A 138 9.09 12.99 7.48
C TYR A 138 10.10 12.28 6.58
N ARG A 139 11.39 12.38 6.93
CA ARG A 139 12.45 11.66 6.22
C ARG A 139 12.26 10.15 6.31
N MET A 140 11.97 9.62 7.49
CA MET A 140 11.72 8.20 7.71
C MET A 140 10.46 7.74 6.95
N VAL A 141 9.37 8.52 6.99
CA VAL A 141 8.14 8.26 6.22
C VAL A 141 8.45 8.17 4.72
N LYS A 142 9.25 9.11 4.19
CA LYS A 142 9.69 9.09 2.79
C LYS A 142 10.54 7.85 2.47
N GLU A 143 11.53 7.52 3.28
CA GLU A 143 12.39 6.34 3.08
C GLU A 143 11.58 5.03 3.11
N ASN A 144 10.62 4.90 4.03
CA ASN A 144 9.70 3.76 4.11
C ASN A 144 8.79 3.68 2.87
N THR A 145 8.30 4.84 2.39
CA THR A 145 7.52 4.92 1.15
C THR A 145 8.32 4.39 -0.04
N GLU A 146 9.58 4.75 -0.17
CA GLU A 146 10.45 4.28 -1.26
C GLU A 146 10.70 2.77 -1.19
N GLN A 147 10.85 2.20 0.02
CA GLN A 147 10.94 0.74 0.20
C GLN A 147 9.63 0.03 -0.20
N LEU A 148 8.49 0.61 0.15
CA LEU A 148 7.18 0.09 -0.24
C LEU A 148 7.00 0.11 -1.77
N ILE A 149 7.28 1.24 -2.42
CA ILE A 149 7.18 1.41 -3.88
C ILE A 149 8.06 0.38 -4.61
N ALA A 150 9.29 0.15 -4.14
CA ALA A 150 10.21 -0.82 -4.74
C ALA A 150 9.70 -2.28 -4.70
N MET A 151 8.71 -2.58 -3.85
CA MET A 151 8.10 -3.91 -3.75
C MET A 151 6.75 -4.00 -4.48
N LEU A 152 6.05 -2.88 -4.70
CA LEU A 152 4.74 -2.86 -5.35
C LEU A 152 4.79 -3.43 -6.77
N ASP A 153 5.79 -3.04 -7.56
CA ASP A 153 6.03 -3.57 -8.90
C ASP A 153 6.19 -5.10 -8.90
N LYS A 154 6.97 -5.64 -7.95
CA LYS A 154 7.21 -7.08 -7.82
C LYS A 154 5.95 -7.87 -7.49
N VAL A 155 5.01 -7.26 -6.77
CA VAL A 155 3.72 -7.89 -6.41
C VAL A 155 2.64 -7.64 -7.46
N GLY A 156 2.81 -6.60 -8.29
CA GLY A 156 1.86 -6.18 -9.31
C GLY A 156 0.66 -5.44 -8.70
N LEU A 157 0.93 -4.50 -7.79
CA LEU A 157 -0.04 -3.57 -7.23
C LEU A 157 0.32 -2.14 -7.63
N ASP A 158 -0.69 -1.31 -7.80
CA ASP A 158 -0.54 0.10 -8.15
C ASP A 158 -0.38 0.97 -6.89
N TYR A 159 0.03 2.25 -7.07
CA TYR A 159 0.06 3.20 -5.95
C TYR A 159 -0.24 4.63 -6.37
N ALA A 160 -0.65 5.45 -5.41
CA ALA A 160 -0.66 6.90 -5.52
C ALA A 160 -0.28 7.54 -4.18
N ILE A 161 0.13 8.79 -4.22
CA ILE A 161 0.48 9.56 -3.04
C ILE A 161 -0.76 10.28 -2.48
N VAL A 162 -0.91 10.23 -1.17
CA VAL A 162 -1.78 11.12 -0.39
C VAL A 162 -0.87 12.11 0.31
N TYR A 163 -0.92 13.36 -0.12
CA TYR A 163 -0.10 14.42 0.43
C TYR A 163 -0.79 15.08 1.62
N GLU A 164 -0.06 15.35 2.68
CA GLU A 164 -0.54 16.16 3.79
C GLU A 164 0.02 17.59 3.70
N ASP A 165 -0.74 18.54 3.17
CA ASP A 165 -0.28 19.92 3.02
C ASP A 165 0.02 20.62 4.36
N ARG A 166 -0.55 20.14 5.47
CA ARG A 166 -0.28 20.65 6.83
C ARG A 166 1.18 20.54 7.26
N VAL A 167 1.91 19.56 6.74
CA VAL A 167 3.34 19.34 7.06
C VAL A 167 4.22 20.52 6.66
N THR A 168 3.80 21.29 5.63
CA THR A 168 4.53 22.46 5.13
C THR A 168 4.71 23.55 6.18
N THR A 169 3.75 23.68 7.12
CA THR A 169 3.87 24.60 8.26
C THR A 169 5.06 24.24 9.15
N ASN A 170 5.25 22.95 9.45
CA ASN A 170 6.39 22.49 10.25
C ASN A 170 7.72 22.70 9.53
N VAL A 171 7.72 22.52 8.20
CA VAL A 171 8.90 22.79 7.37
C VAL A 171 9.32 24.28 7.42
N VAL A 172 8.35 25.18 7.32
CA VAL A 172 8.60 26.64 7.43
C VAL A 172 9.07 27.00 8.84
N ASN A 173 8.39 26.48 9.87
CA ASN A 173 8.75 26.73 11.27
C ASN A 173 10.16 26.22 11.61
N ALA A 174 10.60 25.14 10.98
CA ALA A 174 11.97 24.62 11.09
C ALA A 174 13.00 25.41 10.25
N GLY A 175 12.61 26.48 9.56
CA GLY A 175 13.47 27.29 8.71
C GLY A 175 13.99 26.57 7.44
N LYS A 176 13.32 25.48 7.03
CA LYS A 176 13.72 24.66 5.87
C LYS A 176 13.11 25.15 4.55
N ALA A 177 12.05 25.96 4.59
CA ALA A 177 11.45 26.61 3.44
C ALA A 177 11.01 28.04 3.78
N ILE A 178 10.94 28.90 2.77
CA ILE A 178 10.57 30.32 2.93
C ILE A 178 9.06 30.55 3.07
N SER A 179 8.24 29.60 2.62
CA SER A 179 6.79 29.62 2.73
C SER A 179 6.20 28.22 2.54
N VAL A 180 4.95 28.02 2.99
CA VAL A 180 4.20 26.77 2.78
C VAL A 180 4.06 26.41 1.30
N THR A 181 3.78 27.41 0.45
CA THR A 181 3.70 27.21 -1.01
C THR A 181 5.05 26.77 -1.59
N SER A 182 6.17 27.34 -1.11
CA SER A 182 7.52 26.94 -1.55
C SER A 182 7.84 25.50 -1.15
N ALA A 183 7.47 25.10 0.08
CA ALA A 183 7.62 23.72 0.53
C ALA A 183 6.81 22.75 -0.34
N ALA A 184 5.53 23.03 -0.55
CA ALA A 184 4.66 22.20 -1.39
C ALA A 184 5.19 22.07 -2.83
N LYS A 185 5.70 23.14 -3.44
CA LYS A 185 6.32 23.08 -4.77
C LYS A 185 7.50 22.12 -4.83
N THR A 186 8.35 22.14 -3.81
CA THR A 186 9.50 21.22 -3.74
C THR A 186 9.02 19.77 -3.64
N ASP A 187 8.01 19.52 -2.81
CA ASP A 187 7.43 18.18 -2.62
C ASP A 187 6.77 17.67 -3.91
N LEU A 188 5.98 18.50 -4.58
CA LEU A 188 5.32 18.10 -5.82
C LEU A 188 6.32 17.92 -6.98
N ALA A 189 7.35 18.75 -7.07
CA ALA A 189 8.43 18.55 -8.04
C ALA A 189 9.17 17.21 -7.81
N TYR A 190 9.34 16.81 -6.55
CA TYR A 190 9.89 15.51 -6.22
C TYR A 190 8.98 14.37 -6.67
N MET A 191 7.66 14.47 -6.40
CA MET A 191 6.67 13.47 -6.84
C MET A 191 6.65 13.34 -8.36
N GLU A 192 6.64 14.46 -9.08
CA GLU A 192 6.66 14.46 -10.55
C GLU A 192 7.91 13.76 -11.10
N LYS A 193 9.07 14.04 -10.52
CA LYS A 193 10.34 13.48 -10.96
C LYS A 193 10.48 11.99 -10.68
N ASN A 194 9.98 11.53 -9.51
CA ASN A 194 10.33 10.21 -8.98
C ASN A 194 9.16 9.22 -8.99
N TYR A 195 7.89 9.69 -9.07
CA TYR A 195 6.72 8.81 -8.92
C TYR A 195 5.75 8.87 -10.10
N PHE A 196 5.38 10.06 -10.62
CA PHE A 196 4.23 10.22 -11.54
C PHE A 196 4.40 9.47 -12.87
N ASP A 197 5.61 9.23 -13.32
CA ASP A 197 5.90 8.51 -14.56
C ASP A 197 6.02 6.99 -14.37
N ASP A 198 6.06 6.50 -13.13
CA ASP A 198 6.14 5.07 -12.85
C ASP A 198 4.99 4.30 -13.53
N ALA A 199 5.29 3.10 -14.02
CA ALA A 199 4.32 2.24 -14.66
C ALA A 199 3.15 1.87 -13.74
N ASN A 200 3.43 1.69 -12.44
CA ASN A 200 2.46 1.33 -11.41
C ASN A 200 1.85 2.53 -10.70
N TYR A 201 2.21 3.77 -11.10
CA TYR A 201 1.53 4.93 -10.52
C TYR A 201 0.11 5.02 -11.04
N ILE A 202 -0.88 5.12 -10.14
CA ILE A 202 -2.29 5.19 -10.49
C ILE A 202 -2.55 6.43 -11.35
N LYS A 203 -3.16 6.22 -12.52
CA LYS A 203 -3.56 7.29 -13.43
C LYS A 203 -5.07 7.24 -13.65
N ILE A 204 -5.73 8.40 -13.53
CA ILE A 204 -7.13 8.57 -13.86
C ILE A 204 -7.21 9.51 -15.07
N ASN A 205 -7.86 9.06 -16.13
CA ASN A 205 -7.94 9.80 -17.41
C ASN A 205 -6.56 10.19 -17.97
N GLY A 206 -5.57 9.29 -17.80
CA GLY A 206 -4.19 9.48 -18.29
C GLY A 206 -3.35 10.45 -17.47
N LYS A 207 -3.86 10.98 -16.35
CA LYS A 207 -3.14 11.88 -15.45
C LYS A 207 -2.82 11.17 -14.12
N PRO A 208 -1.64 11.43 -13.51
CA PRO A 208 -1.30 10.88 -12.22
C PRO A 208 -2.34 11.29 -11.16
N LEU A 209 -2.74 10.33 -10.31
CA LEU A 209 -3.65 10.59 -9.20
C LEU A 209 -2.85 11.21 -8.04
N LEU A 210 -3.32 12.32 -7.51
CA LEU A 210 -2.81 12.92 -6.28
C LEU A 210 -3.99 13.17 -5.34
N LEU A 211 -3.92 12.63 -4.14
CA LEU A 211 -4.83 12.96 -3.07
C LEU A 211 -4.18 13.96 -2.12
N ASN A 212 -4.97 14.81 -1.47
CA ASN A 212 -4.50 15.64 -0.36
C ASN A 212 -5.36 15.36 0.88
N PHE A 213 -4.74 15.01 1.99
CA PHE A 213 -5.45 14.92 3.26
C PHE A 213 -5.69 16.33 3.82
N GLY A 214 -6.68 16.97 3.27
CA GLY A 214 -7.02 18.37 3.40
C GLY A 214 -7.74 18.87 2.14
N PRO A 215 -7.58 20.17 1.79
CA PRO A 215 -6.57 21.17 2.21
C PRO A 215 -6.71 21.69 3.65
N ILE A 216 -5.58 21.77 4.35
CA ILE A 216 -5.53 22.31 5.72
C ILE A 216 -4.78 23.64 5.78
N VAL A 217 -3.74 23.80 5.00
CA VAL A 217 -2.85 24.98 4.98
C VAL A 217 -2.97 25.74 3.67
N LEU A 218 -3.01 25.05 2.54
CA LEU A 218 -3.17 25.66 1.21
C LEU A 218 -4.68 25.78 0.91
N GLN A 219 -5.33 26.80 1.45
CA GLN A 219 -6.80 26.92 1.48
C GLN A 219 -7.38 27.80 0.39
N THR A 220 -6.61 28.16 -0.65
CA THR A 220 -7.10 28.99 -1.75
C THR A 220 -6.82 28.38 -3.13
N PRO A 221 -7.72 28.56 -4.10
CA PRO A 221 -7.49 28.15 -5.48
C PRO A 221 -6.21 28.74 -6.10
N ALA A 222 -5.83 29.95 -5.68
CA ALA A 222 -4.62 30.62 -6.18
C ALA A 222 -3.34 29.95 -5.69
N GLU A 223 -3.29 29.49 -4.45
CA GLU A 223 -2.15 28.74 -3.90
C GLU A 223 -1.96 27.42 -4.64
N TRP A 224 -3.03 26.64 -4.85
CA TRP A 224 -2.98 25.40 -5.61
C TRP A 224 -2.61 25.60 -7.07
N ALA A 225 -3.12 26.66 -7.71
CA ALA A 225 -2.71 27.03 -9.07
C ALA A 225 -1.23 27.36 -9.14
N ASN A 226 -0.69 28.06 -8.12
CA ASN A 226 0.71 28.41 -8.02
C ASN A 226 1.60 27.17 -7.79
N VAL A 227 1.14 26.22 -6.97
CA VAL A 227 1.85 24.94 -6.71
C VAL A 227 1.86 24.10 -7.98
N PHE A 228 0.72 23.85 -8.61
CA PHE A 228 0.63 23.03 -9.82
C PHE A 228 1.24 23.67 -11.05
N GLY A 229 1.36 25.02 -11.09
CA GLY A 229 1.98 25.73 -12.17
C GLY A 229 3.48 25.43 -12.38
N THR A 230 4.11 24.70 -11.44
CA THR A 230 5.50 24.23 -11.57
C THR A 230 5.60 22.85 -12.20
N LEU A 231 4.51 22.11 -12.34
CA LEU A 231 4.48 20.75 -12.91
C LEU A 231 4.34 20.79 -14.43
N ARG A 232 4.88 19.78 -15.11
CA ARG A 232 4.69 19.56 -16.57
C ARG A 232 3.22 19.37 -16.94
N ALA A 233 2.48 18.67 -16.06
CA ALA A 233 1.06 18.44 -16.22
C ALA A 233 0.35 18.38 -14.87
N LYS A 234 -0.83 19.01 -14.81
CA LYS A 234 -1.67 19.00 -13.61
C LYS A 234 -2.18 17.57 -13.35
N PRO A 235 -2.04 17.04 -12.11
CA PRO A 235 -2.57 15.73 -11.74
C PRO A 235 -4.10 15.70 -11.72
N THR A 236 -4.69 14.52 -11.68
CA THR A 236 -6.05 14.31 -11.17
C THR A 236 -6.00 14.49 -9.67
N PHE A 237 -6.40 15.64 -9.18
CA PHE A 237 -6.27 16.07 -7.80
C PHE A 237 -7.58 15.88 -7.03
N LEU A 238 -7.55 15.09 -5.97
CA LEU A 238 -8.69 14.86 -5.08
C LEU A 238 -8.41 15.44 -3.69
N THR A 239 -9.35 16.20 -3.17
CA THR A 239 -9.35 16.68 -1.77
C THR A 239 -10.18 15.76 -0.88
N LEU A 240 -10.08 15.88 0.43
CA LEU A 240 -11.09 15.35 1.33
C LEU A 240 -12.48 15.89 0.95
N TRP A 241 -13.51 15.14 1.27
CA TRP A 241 -14.90 15.52 1.05
C TRP A 241 -15.23 16.88 1.67
N ASP A 242 -16.10 17.63 1.00
CA ASP A 242 -16.50 18.98 1.35
C ASP A 242 -15.36 20.02 1.37
N GLN A 243 -14.17 19.70 0.77
CA GLN A 243 -13.01 20.60 0.74
C GLN A 243 -12.52 20.96 -0.68
N SER A 244 -13.21 20.55 -1.72
CA SER A 244 -12.79 20.89 -3.09
C SER A 244 -12.90 22.38 -3.40
N VAL A 245 -13.70 23.12 -2.64
CA VAL A 245 -13.86 24.57 -2.78
C VAL A 245 -12.56 25.33 -2.51
N GLU A 246 -11.73 24.87 -1.58
CA GLU A 246 -10.43 25.47 -1.25
C GLU A 246 -9.43 25.32 -2.40
N ALA A 247 -9.52 24.25 -3.15
CA ALA A 247 -8.70 24.06 -4.34
C ALA A 247 -9.35 24.64 -5.61
N GLY A 248 -10.67 24.86 -5.62
CA GLY A 248 -11.44 25.39 -6.73
C GLY A 248 -11.26 24.57 -8.00
N ALA A 249 -11.05 25.22 -9.15
CA ALA A 249 -10.84 24.57 -10.44
C ALA A 249 -9.56 23.69 -10.50
N ASN A 250 -8.77 23.65 -9.43
CA ASN A 250 -7.64 22.75 -9.33
C ASN A 250 -8.04 21.36 -8.84
N ALA A 251 -9.12 21.22 -8.07
CA ALA A 251 -9.67 19.93 -7.72
C ALA A 251 -10.34 19.27 -8.93
N SER A 252 -10.09 17.98 -9.12
CA SER A 252 -10.81 17.11 -10.05
C SER A 252 -12.00 16.42 -9.38
N GLY A 253 -12.06 16.45 -8.05
CA GLY A 253 -13.08 15.82 -7.25
C GLY A 253 -12.68 15.64 -5.80
N GLU A 254 -13.36 14.73 -5.13
CA GLU A 254 -13.20 14.49 -3.71
C GLU A 254 -13.15 13.01 -3.38
N TYR A 255 -12.59 12.69 -2.22
CA TYR A 255 -12.65 11.35 -1.65
C TYR A 255 -13.25 11.37 -0.24
N ALA A 256 -14.06 10.33 0.07
CA ALA A 256 -14.70 10.18 1.37
C ALA A 256 -13.69 9.66 2.42
N TRP A 257 -13.94 9.98 3.69
CA TRP A 257 -13.16 9.48 4.83
C TRP A 257 -14.07 8.82 5.86
N VAL A 258 -13.52 8.37 6.99
CA VAL A 258 -14.27 7.89 8.15
C VAL A 258 -14.78 9.09 8.97
N TYR A 259 -16.05 9.09 9.36
CA TYR A 259 -16.59 10.12 10.23
C TYR A 259 -17.86 9.65 10.94
N LYS A 260 -17.93 9.79 12.24
CA LYS A 260 -19.03 9.57 13.19
C LYS A 260 -19.97 8.38 12.92
N ASN A 261 -20.54 8.25 11.74
CA ASN A 261 -21.46 7.16 11.36
C ASN A 261 -21.64 7.10 9.83
N SER A 262 -22.28 6.03 9.35
CA SER A 262 -22.48 5.75 7.92
C SER A 262 -23.40 6.75 7.18
N THR A 263 -24.15 7.61 7.89
CA THR A 263 -24.99 8.62 7.25
C THR A 263 -24.17 9.62 6.44
N TYR A 264 -22.95 9.93 6.89
CA TYR A 264 -22.04 10.83 6.14
C TYR A 264 -21.63 10.23 4.79
N LEU A 265 -21.35 8.92 4.73
CA LEU A 265 -21.10 8.23 3.47
C LEU A 265 -22.33 8.27 2.55
N THR A 266 -23.51 8.00 3.10
CA THR A 266 -24.76 8.06 2.35
C THR A 266 -24.96 9.45 1.76
N ASN A 267 -24.73 10.51 2.54
CA ASN A 267 -24.85 11.90 2.06
C ASN A 267 -23.81 12.22 0.98
N PHE A 268 -22.57 11.78 1.15
CA PHE A 268 -21.53 11.95 0.10
C PHE A 268 -21.94 11.27 -1.19
N TYR A 269 -22.43 10.04 -1.14
CA TYR A 269 -22.83 9.28 -2.33
C TYR A 269 -24.06 9.83 -3.03
N THR A 270 -25.03 10.37 -2.28
CA THR A 270 -26.29 10.86 -2.83
C THR A 270 -26.22 12.33 -3.26
N ASN A 271 -25.52 13.16 -2.52
CA ASN A 271 -25.58 14.63 -2.68
C ASN A 271 -24.31 15.23 -3.28
N THR A 272 -23.14 14.68 -3.01
CA THR A 272 -21.83 15.23 -3.43
C THR A 272 -21.31 14.54 -4.68
N LYS A 273 -21.21 13.21 -4.65
CA LYS A 273 -20.69 12.39 -5.77
C LYS A 273 -21.26 12.76 -7.13
N PRO A 274 -22.60 12.99 -7.31
CA PRO A 274 -23.16 13.32 -8.63
C PRO A 274 -22.68 14.64 -9.23
N LYS A 275 -22.06 15.50 -8.43
CA LYS A 275 -21.54 16.81 -8.84
C LYS A 275 -20.05 16.80 -9.18
N LEU A 276 -19.34 15.71 -8.85
CA LEU A 276 -17.91 15.58 -9.00
C LEU A 276 -17.54 14.89 -10.31
N SER A 277 -16.46 15.35 -10.95
CA SER A 277 -15.89 14.66 -12.11
C SER A 277 -15.25 13.33 -11.73
N VAL A 278 -14.62 13.28 -10.55
CA VAL A 278 -14.06 12.08 -9.96
C VAL A 278 -14.49 12.02 -8.49
N ALA A 279 -15.07 10.91 -8.08
CA ALA A 279 -15.42 10.63 -6.69
C ALA A 279 -14.81 9.29 -6.28
N MET A 280 -14.09 9.27 -5.18
CA MET A 280 -13.61 8.05 -4.55
C MET A 280 -14.37 7.84 -3.23
N GLY A 281 -15.08 6.73 -3.14
CA GLY A 281 -15.79 6.37 -1.92
C GLY A 281 -14.86 5.78 -0.87
N SER A 282 -15.41 5.48 0.32
CA SER A 282 -14.66 4.80 1.38
C SER A 282 -15.45 3.67 2.03
N ALA A 283 -14.72 2.72 2.60
CA ALA A 283 -15.21 1.72 3.53
C ALA A 283 -14.21 1.55 4.68
N TYR A 284 -14.73 1.29 5.87
CA TYR A 284 -13.92 1.17 7.08
C TYR A 284 -14.53 0.12 8.05
N PRO A 285 -13.69 -0.56 8.86
CA PRO A 285 -14.16 -1.58 9.78
C PRO A 285 -14.70 -1.00 11.10
N GLY A 286 -14.29 0.20 11.46
CA GLY A 286 -14.60 0.90 12.69
C GLY A 286 -13.70 2.10 12.87
N PHE A 287 -13.79 2.77 14.03
CA PHE A 287 -12.93 3.87 14.44
C PHE A 287 -12.89 3.97 15.96
N LYS A 288 -11.70 3.93 16.52
CA LYS A 288 -11.49 4.16 17.95
C LYS A 288 -10.09 4.70 18.17
N ASP A 289 -9.97 6.01 18.34
CA ASP A 289 -8.69 6.66 18.54
C ASP A 289 -8.09 6.38 19.93
N PHE A 290 -6.76 6.34 19.99
CA PHE A 290 -5.98 6.10 21.19
C PHE A 290 -5.29 7.38 21.70
N TYR A 291 -5.63 8.55 21.16
CA TYR A 291 -4.89 9.80 21.42
C TYR A 291 -4.89 10.21 22.88
N ALA A 292 -6.03 10.17 23.56
CA ALA A 292 -6.12 10.52 24.98
C ALA A 292 -5.34 9.53 25.86
N GLU A 293 -5.53 8.22 25.66
CA GLU A 293 -4.87 7.15 26.40
C GLU A 293 -3.38 7.08 26.10
N GLY A 294 -2.99 7.42 24.89
CA GLY A 294 -1.60 7.49 24.45
C GLY A 294 -0.89 8.76 24.89
N GLY A 295 -1.62 9.75 25.41
CA GLY A 295 -1.08 11.09 25.73
C GLY A 295 -0.67 11.88 24.48
N GLY A 296 -1.17 11.50 23.30
CA GLY A 296 -0.89 12.15 22.01
C GLY A 296 -1.76 13.37 21.75
N GLY A 297 -2.77 13.63 22.58
CA GLY A 297 -3.72 14.73 22.44
C GLY A 297 -5.06 14.43 23.09
N SER A 298 -6.08 15.24 22.78
CA SER A 298 -7.46 14.94 23.17
C SER A 298 -8.05 13.87 22.26
N ALA A 299 -8.95 13.03 22.81
CA ALA A 299 -9.74 12.12 21.98
C ALA A 299 -10.55 12.91 20.93
N ILE A 300 -10.77 12.33 19.78
CA ILE A 300 -11.59 12.93 18.70
C ILE A 300 -13.05 13.07 19.10
N GLY A 301 -13.48 12.34 20.13
CA GLY A 301 -14.77 12.51 20.80
C GLY A 301 -15.92 11.71 20.18
N TRP A 302 -15.64 10.76 19.32
CA TRP A 302 -16.61 9.78 18.81
C TRP A 302 -15.93 8.46 18.50
N THR A 303 -16.70 7.39 18.49
CA THR A 303 -16.24 6.02 18.19
C THR A 303 -17.23 5.37 17.21
N ILE A 304 -16.72 4.56 16.31
CA ILE A 304 -17.52 3.65 15.49
C ILE A 304 -17.10 2.23 15.86
N GLU A 305 -17.98 1.49 16.49
CA GLU A 305 -17.69 0.14 16.93
C GLU A 305 -17.48 -0.79 15.72
N HIS A 306 -16.51 -1.69 15.83
CA HIS A 306 -16.21 -2.68 14.77
C HIS A 306 -17.30 -3.76 14.60
N ASN A 307 -18.04 -4.06 15.66
CA ASN A 307 -19.17 -5.02 15.69
C ASN A 307 -18.80 -6.35 15.00
N ASN A 308 -17.60 -6.87 15.28
CA ASN A 308 -17.09 -8.11 14.63
C ASN A 308 -17.15 -8.07 13.09
N GLY A 309 -16.96 -6.89 12.50
CA GLY A 309 -16.93 -6.68 11.05
C GLY A 309 -18.30 -6.36 10.42
N VAL A 310 -19.39 -6.21 11.19
CA VAL A 310 -20.69 -5.76 10.68
C VAL A 310 -20.58 -4.32 10.14
N THR A 311 -19.85 -3.44 10.82
CA THR A 311 -19.61 -2.07 10.36
C THR A 311 -18.93 -2.04 8.99
N LEU A 312 -17.99 -2.96 8.74
CA LEU A 312 -17.37 -3.08 7.42
C LEU A 312 -18.37 -3.57 6.37
N ASP A 313 -19.22 -4.57 6.69
CA ASP A 313 -20.24 -5.04 5.76
C ASP A 313 -21.20 -3.91 5.35
N GLU A 314 -21.61 -3.06 6.30
CA GLU A 314 -22.47 -1.90 6.05
C GLU A 314 -21.78 -0.88 5.12
N THR A 315 -20.53 -0.51 5.38
CA THR A 315 -19.82 0.49 4.58
C THR A 315 -19.48 -0.03 3.18
N LEU A 316 -19.15 -1.32 3.03
CA LEU A 316 -18.99 -1.98 1.73
C LEU A 316 -20.31 -2.07 0.96
N ALA A 317 -21.43 -2.34 1.64
CA ALA A 317 -22.74 -2.34 1.01
C ALA A 317 -23.15 -0.96 0.49
N LEU A 318 -22.88 0.12 1.24
CA LEU A 318 -23.08 1.49 0.78
C LEU A 318 -22.25 1.80 -0.46
N ALA A 319 -20.98 1.42 -0.47
CA ALA A 319 -20.09 1.60 -1.60
C ALA A 319 -20.59 0.84 -2.85
N LYS A 320 -21.06 -0.39 -2.69
CA LYS A 320 -21.65 -1.20 -3.76
C LYS A 320 -22.89 -0.54 -4.34
N ASN A 321 -23.81 -0.10 -3.48
CA ASN A 321 -25.07 0.54 -3.90
C ASN A 321 -24.83 1.88 -4.59
N ALA A 322 -23.76 2.58 -4.23
CA ALA A 322 -23.35 3.82 -4.88
C ALA A 322 -22.71 3.63 -6.26
N ASN A 323 -22.44 2.39 -6.68
CA ASN A 323 -21.80 2.05 -7.95
C ASN A 323 -20.54 2.89 -8.22
N LEU A 324 -19.58 2.77 -7.31
CA LEU A 324 -18.33 3.53 -7.33
C LEU A 324 -17.34 2.95 -8.35
N SER A 325 -16.68 3.83 -9.12
CA SER A 325 -15.52 3.44 -9.93
C SER A 325 -14.27 3.23 -9.07
N TYR A 326 -14.15 4.01 -7.99
CA TYR A 326 -13.00 4.01 -7.08
C TYR A 326 -13.49 3.92 -5.63
N LEU A 327 -12.94 2.97 -4.88
CA LEU A 327 -13.19 2.77 -3.46
C LEU A 327 -11.85 2.74 -2.73
N GLN A 328 -11.72 3.51 -1.65
CA GLN A 328 -10.62 3.33 -0.71
C GLN A 328 -11.07 2.64 0.57
N LEU A 329 -10.19 1.82 1.11
CA LEU A 329 -10.30 1.18 2.41
C LEU A 329 -9.51 2.02 3.43
N ILE A 330 -10.16 2.42 4.51
CA ILE A 330 -9.59 3.27 5.55
C ILE A 330 -9.40 2.43 6.79
N THR A 331 -8.18 2.13 7.13
CA THR A 331 -6.85 2.22 6.55
C THR A 331 -6.21 0.84 6.55
N TRP A 332 -5.05 0.64 5.89
CA TRP A 332 -4.35 -0.63 6.11
C TRP A 332 -3.95 -0.78 7.58
N ASN A 333 -3.29 0.24 8.13
CA ASN A 333 -2.56 0.10 9.38
C ASN A 333 -2.57 1.34 10.29
N ASP A 334 -3.62 2.17 10.29
CA ASP A 334 -3.72 3.20 11.32
C ASP A 334 -4.21 2.58 12.63
N PHE A 335 -3.26 2.08 13.41
CA PHE A 335 -3.50 1.52 14.73
C PHE A 335 -3.85 2.59 15.77
N GLY A 336 -3.40 3.82 15.58
CA GLY A 336 -3.70 4.95 16.45
C GLY A 336 -5.17 5.36 16.42
N GLU A 337 -5.81 5.20 15.25
CA GLU A 337 -7.25 5.49 15.06
C GLU A 337 -8.13 4.23 15.02
N GLY A 338 -7.51 3.05 15.00
CA GLY A 338 -8.23 1.78 15.03
C GLY A 338 -9.06 1.51 13.77
N THR A 339 -8.64 2.05 12.62
CA THR A 339 -9.31 1.84 11.32
C THR A 339 -8.69 0.70 10.51
N MET A 340 -7.76 -0.08 11.07
CA MET A 340 -6.90 -1.03 10.37
C MET A 340 -7.64 -2.20 9.72
N PHE A 341 -7.23 -2.52 8.47
CA PHE A 341 -7.52 -3.76 7.76
C PHE A 341 -6.44 -4.82 7.95
N GLU A 342 -5.23 -4.40 8.32
CA GLU A 342 -4.14 -5.30 8.67
C GLU A 342 -4.60 -6.32 9.72
N PRO A 343 -4.30 -7.61 9.55
CA PRO A 343 -4.70 -8.62 10.52
C PRO A 343 -4.20 -8.32 11.93
N THR A 344 -5.10 -8.42 12.91
CA THR A 344 -4.83 -8.20 14.32
C THR A 344 -5.09 -9.46 15.13
N VAL A 345 -4.62 -9.47 16.36
CA VAL A 345 -4.90 -10.59 17.28
C VAL A 345 -6.39 -10.65 17.63
N GLU A 346 -7.06 -9.50 17.65
CA GLU A 346 -8.48 -9.36 18.01
C GLU A 346 -9.42 -9.85 16.90
N PHE A 347 -9.05 -9.59 15.61
CA PHE A 347 -9.94 -9.83 14.48
C PHE A 347 -9.43 -10.87 13.48
N GLY A 348 -8.18 -11.35 13.65
CA GLY A 348 -7.57 -12.28 12.70
C GLY A 348 -7.59 -11.72 11.28
N TYR A 349 -8.02 -12.53 10.33
CA TYR A 349 -8.13 -12.15 8.92
C TYR A 349 -9.53 -11.65 8.52
N THR A 350 -10.45 -11.44 9.47
CA THR A 350 -11.88 -11.17 9.21
C THR A 350 -12.09 -10.04 8.21
N TYR A 351 -11.36 -8.93 8.33
CA TYR A 351 -11.59 -7.77 7.47
C TYR A 351 -11.10 -8.01 6.04
N ILE A 352 -9.93 -8.59 5.88
CA ILE A 352 -9.41 -8.89 4.53
C ILE A 352 -10.18 -10.03 3.85
N GLU A 353 -10.77 -10.98 4.59
CA GLU A 353 -11.72 -11.96 4.04
C GLU A 353 -13.01 -11.30 3.54
N LYS A 354 -13.54 -10.30 4.27
CA LYS A 354 -14.70 -9.52 3.81
C LYS A 354 -14.38 -8.69 2.56
N VAL A 355 -13.20 -8.07 2.50
CA VAL A 355 -12.72 -7.37 1.29
C VAL A 355 -12.59 -8.34 0.12
N LYS A 356 -12.01 -9.53 0.34
CA LYS A 356 -11.90 -10.60 -0.67
C LYS A 356 -13.27 -11.00 -1.23
N ALA A 357 -14.24 -11.19 -0.35
CA ALA A 357 -15.61 -11.50 -0.75
C ALA A 357 -16.28 -10.36 -1.52
N PHE A 358 -16.11 -9.10 -1.07
CA PHE A 358 -16.62 -7.91 -1.76
C PHE A 358 -15.97 -7.71 -3.14
N ALA A 359 -14.67 -7.91 -3.25
CA ALA A 359 -13.95 -7.88 -4.51
C ALA A 359 -14.38 -9.00 -5.46
N GLY A 360 -14.97 -10.08 -4.95
CA GLY A 360 -15.36 -11.24 -5.74
C GLY A 360 -14.14 -11.97 -6.31
N VAL A 361 -13.12 -12.14 -5.49
CA VAL A 361 -11.89 -12.84 -5.86
C VAL A 361 -12.21 -14.30 -6.16
N LYS A 362 -11.82 -14.79 -7.32
CA LYS A 362 -12.12 -16.15 -7.78
C LYS A 362 -11.32 -17.24 -7.07
N ASN A 363 -10.14 -16.92 -6.56
CA ASN A 363 -9.33 -17.86 -5.80
C ASN A 363 -9.94 -18.07 -4.40
N THR A 364 -10.44 -19.27 -4.14
CA THR A 364 -11.09 -19.64 -2.87
C THR A 364 -10.18 -20.32 -1.88
N GLU A 365 -8.92 -20.62 -2.24
CA GLU A 365 -8.00 -21.27 -1.30
C GLU A 365 -7.71 -20.39 -0.08
N PRO A 366 -7.65 -20.96 1.12
CA PRO A 366 -7.21 -20.24 2.31
C PRO A 366 -5.71 -19.95 2.20
N VAL A 367 -5.37 -18.70 1.96
CA VAL A 367 -3.99 -18.28 1.65
C VAL A 367 -3.38 -17.38 2.73
N PHE A 368 -4.18 -16.61 3.45
CA PHE A 368 -3.68 -15.62 4.40
C PHE A 368 -2.83 -16.22 5.54
N PRO A 369 -3.21 -17.33 6.17
CA PRO A 369 -2.35 -17.97 7.17
C PRO A 369 -1.00 -18.42 6.61
N GLU A 370 -0.94 -18.85 5.35
CA GLU A 370 0.32 -19.28 4.73
C GLU A 370 1.24 -18.09 4.39
N ILE A 371 0.66 -16.94 4.01
CA ILE A 371 1.43 -15.70 3.83
C ILE A 371 2.04 -15.27 5.17
N SER A 372 1.24 -15.24 6.24
CA SER A 372 1.75 -14.90 7.56
C SER A 372 2.77 -15.94 8.08
N LYS A 373 2.61 -17.21 7.76
CA LYS A 373 3.59 -18.25 8.06
C LYS A 373 4.91 -18.00 7.33
N MET A 374 4.86 -17.59 6.07
CA MET A 374 6.06 -17.22 5.30
C MET A 374 6.79 -16.06 5.97
N TYR A 375 6.08 -15.02 6.42
CA TYR A 375 6.64 -13.92 7.18
C TYR A 375 7.35 -14.41 8.47
N ASN A 376 6.69 -15.23 9.28
CA ASN A 376 7.25 -15.75 10.50
C ASN A 376 8.55 -16.55 10.23
N LEU A 377 8.58 -17.35 9.18
CA LEU A 377 9.77 -18.09 8.75
C LEU A 377 10.87 -17.15 8.24
N ARG A 378 10.56 -16.05 7.56
CA ARG A 378 11.53 -15.01 7.18
C ARG A 378 12.26 -14.47 8.40
N VAL A 379 11.51 -14.17 9.45
CA VAL A 379 12.06 -13.66 10.73
C VAL A 379 12.84 -14.73 11.46
N GLU A 380 12.27 -15.92 11.65
CA GLU A 380 12.88 -17.03 12.39
C GLU A 380 14.18 -17.52 11.74
N LYS A 381 14.19 -17.64 10.42
CA LYS A 381 15.33 -18.19 9.65
C LYS A 381 16.22 -17.10 9.04
N LYS A 382 16.23 -15.87 9.58
CA LYS A 382 16.97 -14.71 9.05
C LYS A 382 18.43 -15.01 8.66
N GLY A 383 19.14 -15.84 9.43
CA GLY A 383 20.54 -16.22 9.17
C GLY A 383 20.73 -17.46 8.29
N ASN A 384 19.64 -18.12 7.86
CA ASN A 384 19.71 -19.36 7.08
C ASN A 384 19.49 -19.07 5.59
N THR A 385 20.59 -19.01 4.81
CA THR A 385 20.56 -18.67 3.38
C THR A 385 19.69 -19.63 2.56
N ASP A 386 19.69 -20.94 2.87
CA ASP A 386 18.91 -21.90 2.10
C ASP A 386 17.42 -21.79 2.38
N ALA A 387 17.05 -21.52 3.64
CA ALA A 387 15.67 -21.22 3.99
C ALA A 387 15.20 -19.91 3.31
N GLN A 388 16.04 -18.86 3.30
CA GLN A 388 15.69 -17.61 2.63
C GLN A 388 15.48 -17.78 1.12
N LYS A 389 16.32 -18.57 0.43
CA LYS A 389 16.12 -18.89 -1.00
C LYS A 389 14.81 -19.62 -1.26
N LYS A 390 14.43 -20.56 -0.38
CA LYS A 390 13.13 -21.24 -0.48
C LYS A 390 11.98 -20.25 -0.27
N LEU A 391 12.09 -19.32 0.69
CA LEU A 391 11.10 -18.29 0.92
C LEU A 391 10.98 -17.31 -0.26
N ASP A 392 12.09 -16.96 -0.94
CA ASP A 392 12.06 -16.20 -2.18
C ASP A 392 11.29 -16.94 -3.28
N LYS A 393 11.50 -18.26 -3.40
CA LYS A 393 10.74 -19.09 -4.33
C LYS A 393 9.25 -19.15 -3.96
N ALA A 394 8.91 -19.24 -2.69
CA ALA A 394 7.52 -19.21 -2.22
C ALA A 394 6.85 -17.86 -2.51
N PHE A 395 7.55 -16.74 -2.26
CA PHE A 395 7.11 -15.40 -2.64
C PHE A 395 6.78 -15.31 -4.14
N ASN A 396 7.68 -15.77 -4.99
CA ASN A 396 7.48 -15.79 -6.44
C ASN A 396 6.24 -16.61 -6.84
N TYR A 397 5.98 -17.74 -6.19
CA TYR A 397 4.75 -18.50 -6.41
C TYR A 397 3.49 -17.77 -5.95
N PHE A 398 3.52 -17.08 -4.81
CA PHE A 398 2.39 -16.23 -4.41
C PHE A 398 2.13 -15.13 -5.43
N VAL A 399 3.17 -14.40 -5.84
CA VAL A 399 3.07 -13.29 -6.80
C VAL A 399 2.49 -13.76 -8.14
N SER A 400 2.84 -14.96 -8.60
CA SER A 400 2.36 -15.58 -9.84
C SER A 400 1.05 -16.35 -9.67
N MET A 401 0.31 -16.15 -8.58
CA MET A 401 -0.98 -16.78 -8.31
C MET A 401 -0.94 -18.33 -8.26
N GLN A 402 0.16 -18.91 -7.73
CA GLN A 402 0.37 -20.34 -7.54
C GLN A 402 0.48 -20.71 -6.04
N PRO A 403 -0.53 -20.43 -5.20
CA PRO A 403 -0.44 -20.58 -3.74
C PRO A 403 -0.19 -22.02 -3.28
N ALA A 404 -0.67 -23.02 -4.01
CA ALA A 404 -0.42 -24.43 -3.69
C ALA A 404 1.07 -24.77 -3.75
N LYS A 405 1.80 -24.26 -4.77
CA LYS A 405 3.25 -24.44 -4.87
C LYS A 405 4.01 -23.67 -3.78
N ALA A 406 3.54 -22.45 -3.44
CA ALA A 406 4.10 -21.68 -2.33
C ALA A 406 4.00 -22.46 -1.01
N LYS A 407 2.82 -23.01 -0.69
CA LYS A 407 2.58 -23.86 0.48
C LYS A 407 3.51 -25.06 0.52
N GLN A 408 3.68 -25.75 -0.60
CA GLN A 408 4.59 -26.90 -0.70
C GLN A 408 6.02 -26.48 -0.31
N VAL A 409 6.55 -25.43 -0.91
CA VAL A 409 7.92 -24.94 -0.62
C VAL A 409 8.06 -24.51 0.85
N ILE A 410 7.06 -23.82 1.40
CA ILE A 410 7.05 -23.41 2.80
C ILE A 410 7.08 -24.63 3.74
N SER A 411 6.38 -25.72 3.39
CA SER A 411 6.35 -26.95 4.20
C SER A 411 7.68 -27.70 4.27
N GLU A 412 8.58 -27.47 3.31
CA GLU A 412 9.92 -28.07 3.23
C GLU A 412 10.98 -27.33 4.08
N ILE A 413 10.61 -26.19 4.68
CA ILE A 413 11.51 -25.41 5.54
C ILE A 413 11.41 -25.94 6.96
N LYS A 414 12.56 -26.47 7.46
CA LYS A 414 12.68 -27.04 8.82
C LYS A 414 13.24 -26.02 9.79
#